data_7ade35ccb4c91c9c038bcc6c2e909687
#
_entry.id   7ade35ccb4c91c9c038bcc6c2e909687
#
_cell.length_a   1.000
_cell.length_b   1.000
_cell.length_c   1.000
_cell.angle_alpha   90.00
_cell.angle_beta   90.00
_cell.angle_gamma   90.00
#
_symmetry.space_group_name_H-M   'P 1'
#
loop_
_entity.id
_entity.type
_entity.pdbx_description
1 polymer ?
#
loop_
_entity_poly.entity_id
_entity_poly.type
_entity_poly.pdbx_seq_one_letter_code
_entity_poly.pdbx_strand_id
1 'polypeptide(L)'
;MTYKLNAYIILGYSTNGPYFGAIIGRYANRIANGSFELEGKTYNLEVNNGPNSLHGGKFGFDKVCVYMHYTYLWNVACNRLLVFL
;
A
#
# COMPACT_ATOMS: atom_id res chain seq x y z
N MET A 1 -27.82 8.95 3.02
CA MET A 1 -27.34 8.12 1.93
C MET A 1 -25.82 8.19 1.72
N THR A 2 -25.24 9.38 1.77
CA THR A 2 -23.78 9.62 1.67
C THR A 2 -22.97 8.91 2.77
N TYR A 3 -23.45 8.85 3.99
CA TYR A 3 -22.75 8.24 5.11
C TYR A 3 -22.61 6.71 5.01
N LYS A 4 -23.65 6.03 4.51
CA LYS A 4 -23.58 4.58 4.29
C LYS A 4 -22.61 4.23 3.16
N LEU A 5 -22.62 5.00 2.09
CA LEU A 5 -21.70 4.82 0.98
C LEU A 5 -20.24 4.99 1.43
N ASN A 6 -19.97 6.01 2.24
CA ASN A 6 -18.63 6.26 2.78
C ASN A 6 -18.16 5.13 3.70
N ALA A 7 -19.04 4.58 4.54
CA ALA A 7 -18.71 3.44 5.39
C ALA A 7 -18.37 2.19 4.57
N TYR A 8 -19.11 1.91 3.52
CA TYR A 8 -18.82 0.79 2.62
C TYR A 8 -17.52 1.00 1.85
N ILE A 9 -17.24 2.21 1.42
CA ILE A 9 -15.98 2.56 0.75
C ILE A 9 -14.81 2.35 1.72
N ILE A 10 -14.91 2.83 2.95
CA ILE A 10 -13.87 2.64 3.98
C ILE A 10 -13.62 1.17 4.25
N LEU A 11 -14.67 0.37 4.44
CA LEU A 11 -14.57 -1.08 4.63
C LEU A 11 -13.96 -1.77 3.41
N GLY A 12 -14.35 -1.37 2.21
CA GLY A 12 -13.80 -1.91 0.97
C GLY A 12 -12.31 -1.63 0.83
N TYR A 13 -11.83 -0.48 1.30
CA TYR A 13 -10.41 -0.14 1.28
C TYR A 13 -9.60 -0.85 2.38
N SER A 14 -10.22 -1.22 3.49
CA SER A 14 -9.55 -1.92 4.57
C SER A 14 -9.32 -3.40 4.29
N THR A 15 -10.12 -3.99 3.42
CA THR A 15 -9.94 -5.38 2.98
C THR A 15 -8.88 -5.48 1.88
N ASN A 16 -8.23 -6.62 1.76
CA ASN A 16 -7.16 -6.87 0.77
C ASN A 16 -7.68 -6.96 -0.68
N GLY A 17 -8.43 -5.95 -1.09
CA GLY A 17 -8.88 -5.83 -2.47
C GLY A 17 -7.81 -5.27 -3.41
N PRO A 18 -8.23 -4.85 -4.61
CA PRO A 18 -7.35 -4.15 -5.53
C PRO A 18 -6.79 -2.89 -4.86
N TYR A 19 -5.56 -2.54 -5.18
CA TYR A 19 -4.82 -1.45 -4.55
C TYR A 19 -5.32 -0.05 -4.97
N PHE A 20 -6.62 0.13 -5.07
CA PHE A 20 -7.22 1.41 -5.48
C PHE A 20 -6.90 2.53 -4.47
N GLY A 21 -6.44 3.66 -4.98
CA GLY A 21 -6.10 4.81 -4.15
C GLY A 21 -4.88 4.62 -3.26
N ALA A 22 -4.17 3.50 -3.38
CA ALA A 22 -3.00 3.22 -2.57
C ALA A 22 -1.74 3.86 -3.14
N ILE A 23 -0.88 4.32 -2.25
CA ILE A 23 0.50 4.66 -2.60
C ILE A 23 1.31 3.37 -2.61
N ILE A 24 1.94 3.08 -3.73
CA ILE A 24 2.67 1.84 -3.94
C ILE A 24 4.17 2.08 -3.80
N GLY A 25 4.80 1.26 -3.04
CA GLY A 25 6.25 1.30 -2.85
C GLY A 25 6.70 0.32 -1.73
N ARG A 26 8.01 0.21 -1.57
CA ARG A 26 9.03 0.93 -2.35
C ARG A 26 9.17 0.45 -3.79
N TYR A 27 9.00 -0.82 -4.04
CA TYR A 27 9.09 -1.40 -5.37
C TYR A 27 7.69 -1.78 -5.85
N ALA A 28 7.24 -1.13 -6.92
CA ALA A 28 5.94 -1.41 -7.50
C ALA A 28 5.97 -2.72 -8.31
N ASN A 29 4.78 -3.33 -8.42
CA ASN A 29 4.61 -4.61 -9.10
C ASN A 29 5.39 -5.75 -8.43
N ARG A 30 5.80 -6.77 -9.15
CA ARG A 30 6.31 -8.03 -8.58
C ARG A 30 7.81 -8.16 -8.70
N ILE A 31 8.40 -8.69 -7.62
CA ILE A 31 9.73 -9.26 -7.64
C ILE A 31 9.55 -10.77 -7.60
N ALA A 32 9.94 -11.43 -8.69
CA ALA A 32 9.77 -12.86 -8.86
C ALA A 32 10.51 -13.64 -7.76
N ASN A 33 9.86 -14.65 -7.23
CA ASN A 33 10.38 -15.50 -6.15
C ASN A 33 10.77 -14.72 -4.86
N GLY A 34 10.36 -13.47 -4.74
CA GLY A 34 10.71 -12.64 -3.61
C GLY A 34 12.21 -12.49 -3.39
N SER A 35 13.01 -12.54 -4.45
CA SER A 35 14.46 -12.42 -4.32
C SER A 35 15.06 -11.69 -5.51
N PHE A 36 16.18 -11.03 -5.24
CA PHE A 36 16.99 -10.38 -6.27
C PHE A 36 18.47 -10.45 -5.89
N GLU A 37 19.31 -10.35 -6.89
CA GLU A 37 20.75 -10.30 -6.71
C GLU A 37 21.28 -8.91 -7.00
N LEU A 38 22.14 -8.41 -6.13
CA LEU A 38 22.81 -7.14 -6.28
C LEU A 38 24.25 -7.26 -5.80
N GLU A 39 25.18 -6.88 -6.66
CA GLU A 39 26.62 -6.93 -6.37
C GLU A 39 27.11 -8.30 -5.86
N GLY A 40 26.61 -9.37 -6.47
CA GLY A 40 26.96 -10.75 -6.11
C GLY A 40 26.31 -11.26 -4.83
N LYS A 41 25.44 -10.48 -4.20
CA LYS A 41 24.71 -10.87 -2.99
C LYS A 41 23.22 -11.05 -3.30
N THR A 42 22.66 -12.16 -2.82
CA THR A 42 21.21 -12.43 -2.93
C THR A 42 20.46 -11.87 -1.73
N TYR A 43 19.42 -11.10 -2.02
CA TYR A 43 18.51 -10.55 -1.03
C TYR A 43 17.15 -11.24 -1.13
N ASN A 44 16.67 -11.74 -0.01
CA ASN A 44 15.37 -12.39 0.09
C ASN A 44 14.36 -11.44 0.72
N LEU A 45 13.18 -11.38 0.12
CA LEU A 45 12.08 -10.52 0.53
C LEU A 45 10.91 -11.37 1.01
N GLU A 46 10.07 -10.80 1.83
CA GLU A 46 8.80 -11.42 2.17
C GLU A 46 7.88 -11.51 0.95
N VAL A 47 7.28 -12.67 0.75
CA VAL A 47 6.30 -12.89 -0.31
C VAL A 47 4.89 -12.61 0.20
N ASN A 48 4.08 -12.00 -0.63
CA ASN A 48 2.69 -11.65 -0.33
C ASN A 48 1.74 -11.88 -1.50
N ASN A 49 2.26 -12.42 -2.59
CA ASN A 49 1.49 -12.73 -3.79
C ASN A 49 2.00 -14.05 -4.38
N GLY A 50 1.51 -15.18 -3.83
CA GLY A 50 2.05 -16.48 -4.17
C GLY A 50 3.56 -16.54 -3.87
N PRO A 51 4.40 -16.93 -4.85
CA PRO A 51 5.84 -16.97 -4.67
C PRO A 51 6.52 -15.59 -4.77
N ASN A 52 5.76 -14.54 -5.09
CA ASN A 52 6.31 -13.25 -5.44
C ASN A 52 6.15 -12.22 -4.31
N SER A 53 7.04 -11.23 -4.28
CA SER A 53 6.87 -10.02 -3.51
C SER A 53 6.16 -8.98 -4.37
N LEU A 54 4.99 -8.51 -3.95
CA LEU A 54 4.15 -7.57 -4.68
C LEU A 54 4.04 -6.24 -3.93
N HIS A 55 4.27 -5.16 -4.64
CA HIS A 55 4.01 -3.79 -4.18
C HIS A 55 4.68 -3.44 -2.84
N GLY A 56 5.91 -3.88 -2.65
CA GLY A 56 6.67 -3.62 -1.42
C GLY A 56 6.46 -4.66 -0.32
N GLY A 57 5.78 -5.78 -0.62
CA GLY A 57 5.60 -6.90 0.30
C GLY A 57 4.52 -6.65 1.35
N LYS A 58 4.58 -7.37 2.45
CA LYS A 58 3.58 -7.30 3.53
C LYS A 58 3.51 -5.94 4.22
N PHE A 59 4.60 -5.19 4.19
CA PHE A 59 4.73 -3.87 4.81
C PHE A 59 5.04 -2.79 3.77
N GLY A 60 4.41 -2.88 2.61
CA GLY A 60 4.51 -1.85 1.58
C GLY A 60 3.87 -0.53 2.00
N PHE A 61 4.10 0.52 1.21
CA PHE A 61 3.58 1.86 1.49
C PHE A 61 2.04 1.93 1.51
N ASP A 62 1.38 0.99 0.86
CA ASP A 62 -0.08 0.86 0.89
C ASP A 62 -0.63 0.51 2.29
N LYS A 63 0.24 0.11 3.21
CA LYS A 63 -0.13 -0.32 4.56
C LYS A 63 0.33 0.64 5.66
N VAL A 64 1.03 1.72 5.31
CA VAL A 64 1.49 2.72 6.26
C VAL A 64 0.65 3.98 6.20
N CYS A 65 0.52 4.65 7.32
CA CYS A 65 -0.10 5.97 7.39
C CYS A 65 0.94 7.02 7.05
N VAL A 66 0.64 7.87 6.09
CA VAL A 66 1.50 8.98 5.69
C VAL A 66 0.81 10.28 6.05
N TYR A 67 1.45 11.10 6.87
CA TYR A 67 0.97 12.43 7.17
C TYR A 67 1.59 13.42 6.20
N MET A 68 0.74 14.09 5.43
CA MET A 68 1.17 15.19 4.59
C MET A 68 0.68 16.50 5.20
N HIS A 69 1.63 17.34 5.57
CA HIS A 69 1.32 18.66 6.12
C HIS A 69 1.42 19.71 5.02
N TYR A 70 0.25 20.15 4.57
CA TYR A 70 0.15 21.37 3.77
C TYR A 70 -0.33 22.51 4.66
N THR A 71 0.12 23.73 4.40
CA THR A 71 -0.15 24.92 5.22
C THR A 71 -1.63 25.20 5.49
N TYR A 72 -2.54 24.56 4.78
CA TYR A 72 -3.99 24.78 4.91
C TYR A 72 -4.84 23.50 4.92
N LEU A 73 -4.24 22.32 4.74
CA LEU A 73 -5.00 21.08 4.64
C LEU A 73 -4.22 19.93 5.29
N TRP A 74 -4.88 19.23 6.18
CA TRP A 74 -4.37 17.98 6.75
C TRP A 74 -4.84 16.81 5.88
N ASN A 75 -3.93 16.15 5.23
CA ASN A 75 -4.20 14.91 4.52
C ASN A 75 -3.58 13.74 5.26
N VAL A 76 -4.40 12.78 5.62
CA VAL A 76 -3.94 11.52 6.20
C VAL A 76 -4.22 10.41 5.20
N ALA A 77 -3.16 9.81 4.69
CA ALA A 77 -3.25 8.58 3.92
C ALA A 77 -2.93 7.41 4.85
N CYS A 78 -3.90 6.60 5.15
CA CYS A 78 -3.74 5.45 6.03
C CYS A 78 -4.43 4.25 5.42
N ASN A 79 -3.71 3.14 5.31
CA ASN A 79 -4.24 1.87 4.81
C ASN A 79 -5.05 2.01 3.52
N ARG A 80 -4.50 2.69 2.52
CA ARG A 80 -5.16 2.94 1.23
C ARG A 80 -6.32 3.93 1.30
N LEU A 81 -6.45 4.65 2.38
CA LEU A 81 -7.46 5.68 2.51
C LEU A 81 -6.81 7.06 2.44
N LEU A 82 -7.16 7.81 1.41
CA LEU A 82 -6.88 9.24 1.33
C LEU A 82 -8.09 9.96 1.92
N VAL A 83 -7.92 10.55 3.08
CA VAL A 83 -8.94 11.40 3.68
C VAL A 83 -8.58 12.85 3.38
N PHE A 84 -9.39 13.46 2.53
CA PHE A 84 -9.32 14.90 2.30
C PHE A 84 -10.23 15.60 3.32
N LEU A 85 -9.63 16.37 4.16
CA LEU A 85 -10.32 17.24 5.09
C LEU A 85 -10.37 18.67 4.56
#